data_9ea24bac95b78886c7acf085954949dc
#
_entry.id   9ea24bac95b78886c7acf085954949dc
#
_cell.length_a   1.000
_cell.length_b   1.000
_cell.length_c   1.000
_cell.angle_alpha   90.00
_cell.angle_beta   90.00
_cell.angle_gamma   90.00
#
_symmetry.space_group_name_H-M   'P 1'
#
loop_
_entity.id
_entity.type
_entity.pdbx_description
1 polymer ?
#
loop_
_entity_poly.entity_id
_entity_poly.type
_entity_poly.pdbx_seq_one_letter_code
_entity_poly.pdbx_strand_id
1 'polypeptide(L)'
;MERDVSVNGVRLHCVVEGEGPLVLLLHGFPETSHAWRKQIPELARRFRVVAPDLRGYGRSDKPSGVDAYRTPVLADDVAGLVRAFGVERAHIVGHDWGGAVAWAFAMLHPDAVDRLVVLNCPHPAAMARALRSNWRQIRRSWYIFAFQLPWLPERILARDGARAIKDALRRSVRRPGGDQLLLRAGAERTAQAADRRAARPEDYRAAVRARIPARKIAAPTLLIWGEDDSALGIELTRGMEALFVRPPRIEYLPETSHWVMEERPDVVNRLLNEFLRA
;
A
#
# COMPACT_ATOMS: atom_id res chain seq x y z
N MET A 1 -1.47 -13.23 -16.04
CA MET A 1 -0.38 -14.24 -15.90
C MET A 1 0.24 -14.07 -14.51
N GLU A 2 0.58 -15.18 -13.84
CA GLU A 2 1.36 -15.13 -12.59
C GLU A 2 2.83 -15.37 -12.90
N ARG A 3 3.72 -14.64 -12.24
CA ARG A 3 5.17 -14.73 -12.45
C ARG A 3 5.93 -14.48 -11.16
N ASP A 4 6.95 -15.27 -10.88
CA ASP A 4 7.89 -15.01 -9.81
C ASP A 4 9.08 -14.21 -10.34
N VAL A 5 9.44 -13.12 -9.63
CA VAL A 5 10.52 -12.20 -10.01
C VAL A 5 11.51 -12.10 -8.85
N SER A 6 12.78 -12.42 -9.12
CA SER A 6 13.84 -12.30 -8.11
C SER A 6 14.45 -10.90 -8.14
N VAL A 7 14.34 -10.16 -7.04
CA VAL A 7 14.86 -8.81 -6.88
C VAL A 7 15.41 -8.64 -5.46
N ASN A 8 16.47 -7.89 -5.30
CA ASN A 8 17.00 -7.49 -3.99
C ASN A 8 17.10 -8.66 -2.98
N GLY A 9 17.52 -9.84 -3.46
CA GLY A 9 17.71 -11.03 -2.65
C GLY A 9 16.44 -11.76 -2.19
N VAL A 10 15.27 -11.42 -2.74
CA VAL A 10 13.99 -12.09 -2.50
C VAL A 10 13.27 -12.41 -3.80
N ARG A 11 12.44 -13.42 -3.75
CA ARG A 11 11.50 -13.78 -4.80
C ARG A 11 10.14 -13.16 -4.49
N LEU A 12 9.66 -12.30 -5.40
CA LEU A 12 8.34 -11.70 -5.32
C LEU A 12 7.40 -12.38 -6.32
N HIS A 13 6.24 -12.79 -5.83
CA HIS A 13 5.15 -13.29 -6.66
C HIS A 13 4.38 -12.11 -7.23
N CYS A 14 4.21 -12.07 -8.55
CA CYS A 14 3.58 -10.96 -9.26
C CYS A 14 2.43 -11.43 -10.15
N VAL A 15 1.32 -10.72 -10.10
CA VAL A 15 0.30 -10.78 -11.15
C VAL A 15 0.69 -9.79 -12.24
N VAL A 16 0.81 -10.27 -13.48
CA VAL A 16 1.23 -9.46 -14.65
C VAL A 16 0.16 -9.53 -15.72
N GLU A 17 -0.29 -8.38 -16.22
CA GLU A 17 -1.32 -8.30 -17.27
C GLU A 17 -1.11 -7.06 -18.15
N GLY A 18 -1.46 -7.19 -19.44
CA GLY A 18 -1.36 -6.11 -20.42
C GLY A 18 0.04 -5.85 -20.93
N GLU A 19 0.14 -4.85 -21.80
CA GLU A 19 1.35 -4.37 -22.45
C GLU A 19 1.40 -2.84 -22.45
N GLY A 20 2.59 -2.26 -22.69
CA GLY A 20 2.77 -0.81 -22.71
C GLY A 20 3.60 -0.28 -21.55
N PRO A 21 3.42 1.00 -21.14
CA PRO A 21 4.14 1.58 -20.01
C PRO A 21 3.90 0.80 -18.71
N LEU A 22 4.93 0.67 -17.87
CA LEU A 22 4.86 -0.12 -16.65
C LEU A 22 4.07 0.62 -15.56
N VAL A 23 3.12 -0.08 -14.95
CA VAL A 23 2.40 0.34 -13.73
C VAL A 23 2.62 -0.70 -12.64
N LEU A 24 3.19 -0.29 -11.51
CA LEU A 24 3.31 -1.14 -10.32
C LEU A 24 2.19 -0.81 -9.33
N LEU A 25 1.44 -1.84 -8.89
CA LEU A 25 0.34 -1.73 -7.94
C LEU A 25 0.74 -2.35 -6.60
N LEU A 26 1.02 -1.53 -5.59
CA LEU A 26 1.52 -1.93 -4.28
C LEU A 26 0.37 -1.99 -3.27
N HIS A 27 0.07 -3.18 -2.76
CA HIS A 27 -1.03 -3.42 -1.82
C HIS A 27 -0.69 -3.02 -0.38
N GLY A 28 -1.70 -2.90 0.47
CA GLY A 28 -1.59 -2.58 1.89
C GLY A 28 -1.55 -3.78 2.83
N PHE A 29 -1.71 -3.50 4.11
CA PHE A 29 -1.86 -4.51 5.16
C PHE A 29 -3.36 -4.68 5.52
N PRO A 30 -3.88 -5.87 5.68
CA PRO A 30 -3.30 -7.20 5.45
C PRO A 30 -3.73 -7.78 4.08
N GLU A 31 -3.21 -7.23 3.01
CA GLU A 31 -3.63 -7.55 1.65
C GLU A 31 -2.57 -8.37 0.89
N THR A 32 -2.86 -8.65 -0.38
CA THR A 32 -1.97 -9.23 -1.38
C THR A 32 -2.26 -8.54 -2.72
N SER A 33 -1.59 -8.94 -3.79
CA SER A 33 -1.87 -8.51 -5.17
C SER A 33 -3.36 -8.60 -5.54
N HIS A 34 -4.12 -9.48 -4.87
CA HIS A 34 -5.56 -9.65 -5.06
C HIS A 34 -6.40 -8.38 -4.76
N ALA A 35 -5.88 -7.46 -3.94
CA ALA A 35 -6.53 -6.18 -3.68
C ALA A 35 -6.80 -5.38 -4.96
N TRP A 36 -5.96 -5.58 -5.98
CA TRP A 36 -6.00 -4.87 -7.25
C TRP A 36 -6.81 -5.57 -8.36
N ARG A 37 -7.51 -6.67 -8.07
CA ARG A 37 -8.25 -7.47 -9.07
C ARG A 37 -9.28 -6.68 -9.87
N LYS A 38 -9.81 -5.57 -9.33
CA LYS A 38 -10.77 -4.70 -10.03
C LYS A 38 -10.08 -3.59 -10.85
N GLN A 39 -8.82 -3.29 -10.56
CA GLN A 39 -8.01 -2.28 -11.25
C GLN A 39 -7.19 -2.90 -12.39
N ILE A 40 -6.66 -4.10 -12.18
CA ILE A 40 -5.79 -4.78 -13.14
C ILE A 40 -6.43 -4.87 -14.52
N PRO A 41 -7.66 -5.41 -14.73
CA PRO A 41 -8.24 -5.56 -16.06
C PRO A 41 -8.44 -4.22 -16.78
N GLU A 42 -8.77 -3.16 -16.05
CA GLU A 42 -9.01 -1.84 -16.63
C GLU A 42 -7.71 -1.15 -17.06
N LEU A 43 -6.67 -1.25 -16.25
CA LEU A 43 -5.36 -0.69 -16.56
C LEU A 43 -4.63 -1.50 -17.63
N ALA A 44 -4.78 -2.83 -17.63
CA ALA A 44 -4.14 -3.74 -18.58
C ALA A 44 -4.53 -3.50 -20.04
N ARG A 45 -5.60 -2.77 -20.29
CA ARG A 45 -5.99 -2.35 -21.65
C ARG A 45 -4.97 -1.43 -22.31
N ARG A 46 -4.07 -0.80 -21.53
CA ARG A 46 -3.15 0.25 -22.02
C ARG A 46 -1.78 0.24 -21.38
N PHE A 47 -1.62 -0.47 -20.26
CA PHE A 47 -0.42 -0.51 -19.48
C PHE A 47 0.01 -1.96 -19.25
N ARG A 48 1.29 -2.17 -19.08
CA ARG A 48 1.79 -3.39 -18.47
C ARG A 48 1.63 -3.25 -16.96
N VAL A 49 0.64 -3.90 -16.42
CA VAL A 49 0.33 -3.87 -14.98
C VAL A 49 1.05 -4.97 -14.27
N VAL A 50 1.74 -4.65 -13.18
CA VAL A 50 2.41 -5.60 -12.30
C VAL A 50 1.95 -5.34 -10.88
N ALA A 51 1.29 -6.31 -10.28
CA ALA A 51 0.87 -6.29 -8.88
C ALA A 51 1.64 -7.36 -8.11
N PRO A 52 2.72 -7.01 -7.39
CA PRO A 52 3.44 -7.95 -6.55
C PRO A 52 2.66 -8.25 -5.27
N ASP A 53 2.78 -9.48 -4.77
CA ASP A 53 2.70 -9.70 -3.33
C ASP A 53 3.97 -9.10 -2.73
N LEU A 54 3.85 -8.09 -1.87
CA LEU A 54 5.03 -7.45 -1.28
C LEU A 54 5.83 -8.44 -0.43
N ARG A 55 7.11 -8.15 -0.19
CA ARG A 55 7.97 -8.90 0.73
C ARG A 55 7.25 -9.18 2.04
N GLY A 56 7.20 -10.45 2.47
CA GLY A 56 6.49 -10.87 3.67
C GLY A 56 5.03 -11.26 3.48
N TYR A 57 4.45 -10.98 2.30
CA TYR A 57 3.04 -11.22 2.03
C TYR A 57 2.82 -12.34 1.01
N GLY A 58 1.60 -12.86 1.01
CA GLY A 58 1.10 -13.80 0.01
C GLY A 58 2.05 -14.93 -0.32
N ARG A 59 2.39 -15.06 -1.58
CA ARG A 59 3.29 -16.10 -2.13
C ARG A 59 4.76 -15.65 -2.25
N SER A 60 5.05 -14.39 -1.90
CA SER A 60 6.41 -13.87 -1.89
C SER A 60 7.23 -14.39 -0.71
N ASP A 61 8.55 -14.26 -0.81
CA ASP A 61 9.47 -14.65 0.26
C ASP A 61 9.25 -13.84 1.52
N LYS A 62 9.50 -14.50 2.66
CA LYS A 62 9.26 -13.98 4.01
C LYS A 62 10.55 -14.06 4.84
N PRO A 63 11.56 -13.22 4.52
CA PRO A 63 12.81 -13.23 5.26
C PRO A 63 12.57 -12.95 6.75
N SER A 64 13.42 -13.46 7.61
CA SER A 64 13.34 -13.24 9.04
C SER A 64 14.01 -11.90 9.43
N GLY A 65 13.52 -11.33 10.53
CA GLY A 65 14.10 -10.12 11.14
C GLY A 65 13.47 -8.82 10.66
N VAL A 66 13.28 -7.90 11.62
CA VAL A 66 12.62 -6.59 11.38
C VAL A 66 13.35 -5.75 10.35
N ASP A 67 14.69 -5.84 10.28
CA ASP A 67 15.50 -5.04 9.37
C ASP A 67 15.25 -5.38 7.89
N ALA A 68 14.80 -6.60 7.58
CA ALA A 68 14.42 -7.01 6.24
C ALA A 68 13.18 -6.27 5.70
N TYR A 69 12.43 -5.60 6.58
CA TYR A 69 11.18 -4.90 6.28
C TYR A 69 11.28 -3.38 6.43
N ARG A 70 12.48 -2.85 6.58
CA ARG A 70 12.66 -1.38 6.58
C ARG A 70 12.14 -0.79 5.28
N THR A 71 11.43 0.32 5.37
CA THR A 71 10.84 0.97 4.21
C THR A 71 11.82 1.23 3.05
N PRO A 72 13.10 1.61 3.29
CA PRO A 72 14.08 1.68 2.21
C PRO A 72 14.34 0.34 1.51
N VAL A 73 14.37 -0.78 2.25
CA VAL A 73 14.55 -2.12 1.67
C VAL A 73 13.37 -2.49 0.77
N LEU A 74 12.15 -2.15 1.19
CA LEU A 74 10.94 -2.36 0.39
C LEU A 74 10.92 -1.45 -0.85
N ALA A 75 11.43 -0.22 -0.74
CA ALA A 75 11.60 0.68 -1.87
C ALA A 75 12.63 0.13 -2.88
N ASP A 76 13.71 -0.50 -2.40
CA ASP A 76 14.70 -1.16 -3.25
C ASP A 76 14.14 -2.39 -3.97
N ASP A 77 13.16 -3.11 -3.37
CA ASP A 77 12.40 -4.17 -4.06
C ASP A 77 11.63 -3.60 -5.25
N VAL A 78 10.97 -2.44 -5.06
CA VAL A 78 10.25 -1.74 -6.15
C VAL A 78 11.22 -1.32 -7.25
N ALA A 79 12.39 -0.76 -6.89
CA ALA A 79 13.45 -0.43 -7.86
C ALA A 79 13.93 -1.67 -8.61
N GLY A 80 14.05 -2.80 -7.91
CA GLY A 80 14.39 -4.09 -8.50
C GLY A 80 13.33 -4.55 -9.51
N LEU A 81 12.06 -4.41 -9.20
CA LEU A 81 10.95 -4.72 -10.12
C LEU A 81 11.02 -3.84 -11.37
N VAL A 82 11.17 -2.52 -11.24
CA VAL A 82 11.30 -1.60 -12.38
C VAL A 82 12.38 -2.10 -13.35
N ARG A 83 13.57 -2.40 -12.81
CA ARG A 83 14.70 -2.94 -13.61
C ARG A 83 14.39 -4.32 -14.22
N ALA A 84 13.77 -5.23 -13.46
CA ALA A 84 13.47 -6.59 -13.90
C ALA A 84 12.45 -6.63 -15.04
N PHE A 85 11.59 -5.60 -15.15
CA PHE A 85 10.67 -5.41 -16.28
C PHE A 85 11.28 -4.63 -17.44
N GLY A 86 12.58 -4.30 -17.39
CA GLY A 86 13.35 -3.73 -18.50
C GLY A 86 13.08 -2.26 -18.78
N VAL A 87 12.66 -1.50 -17.78
CA VAL A 87 12.39 -0.06 -17.91
C VAL A 87 13.18 0.75 -16.88
N GLU A 88 13.40 2.02 -17.16
CA GLU A 88 14.07 2.95 -16.25
C GLU A 88 13.08 3.61 -15.28
N ARG A 89 11.83 3.80 -15.72
CA ARG A 89 10.78 4.50 -15.00
C ARG A 89 9.47 3.74 -15.06
N ALA A 90 8.65 3.91 -14.02
CA ALA A 90 7.33 3.31 -13.95
C ALA A 90 6.32 4.25 -13.26
N HIS A 91 5.05 4.05 -13.55
CA HIS A 91 3.97 4.57 -12.73
C HIS A 91 3.85 3.73 -11.47
N ILE A 92 3.76 4.39 -10.32
CA ILE A 92 3.66 3.73 -9.02
C ILE A 92 2.31 4.06 -8.39
N VAL A 93 1.57 3.03 -8.05
CA VAL A 93 0.28 3.14 -7.36
C VAL A 93 0.37 2.35 -6.06
N GLY A 94 0.10 2.99 -4.93
CA GLY A 94 0.18 2.32 -3.63
C GLY A 94 -1.02 2.63 -2.74
N HIS A 95 -1.51 1.61 -2.04
CA HIS A 95 -2.57 1.72 -1.05
C HIS A 95 -2.04 1.38 0.33
N ASP A 96 -2.45 2.11 1.38
CA ASP A 96 -2.10 1.87 2.80
C ASP A 96 -0.58 1.65 2.96
N TRP A 97 -0.13 0.49 3.41
CA TRP A 97 1.28 0.15 3.55
C TRP A 97 2.05 0.22 2.22
N GLY A 98 1.44 -0.24 1.12
CA GLY A 98 1.99 -0.05 -0.23
C GLY A 98 2.12 1.42 -0.62
N GLY A 99 1.27 2.30 -0.10
CA GLY A 99 1.39 3.75 -0.21
C GLY A 99 2.61 4.29 0.54
N ALA A 100 2.90 3.76 1.75
CA ALA A 100 4.11 4.11 2.49
C ALA A 100 5.38 3.72 1.74
N VAL A 101 5.39 2.54 1.10
CA VAL A 101 6.48 2.09 0.22
C VAL A 101 6.59 2.98 -1.02
N ALA A 102 5.47 3.36 -1.63
CA ALA A 102 5.44 4.25 -2.79
C ALA A 102 6.01 5.64 -2.47
N TRP A 103 5.68 6.21 -1.30
CA TRP A 103 6.30 7.45 -0.82
C TRP A 103 7.80 7.31 -0.66
N ALA A 104 8.26 6.24 -0.01
CA ALA A 104 9.69 5.99 0.17
C ALA A 104 10.41 5.83 -1.16
N PHE A 105 9.84 5.07 -2.09
CA PHE A 105 10.38 4.89 -3.42
C PHE A 105 10.52 6.23 -4.17
N ALA A 106 9.49 7.07 -4.14
CA ALA A 106 9.55 8.38 -4.78
C ALA A 106 10.58 9.34 -4.18
N MET A 107 10.90 9.20 -2.89
CA MET A 107 11.95 9.99 -2.24
C MET A 107 13.36 9.43 -2.47
N LEU A 108 13.52 8.12 -2.56
CA LEU A 108 14.82 7.46 -2.68
C LEU A 108 15.25 7.26 -4.14
N HIS A 109 14.28 7.02 -5.04
CA HIS A 109 14.48 6.75 -6.46
C HIS A 109 13.65 7.71 -7.34
N PRO A 110 13.77 9.04 -7.19
CA PRO A 110 12.90 10.01 -7.86
C PRO A 110 12.93 9.89 -9.39
N ASP A 111 14.08 9.53 -9.96
CA ASP A 111 14.28 9.40 -11.40
C ASP A 111 13.59 8.17 -11.99
N ALA A 112 13.22 7.19 -11.15
CA ALA A 112 12.53 5.97 -11.56
C ALA A 112 10.99 6.07 -11.48
N VAL A 113 10.46 7.23 -11.08
CA VAL A 113 9.01 7.47 -10.97
C VAL A 113 8.53 8.36 -12.11
N ASP A 114 7.61 7.86 -12.93
CA ASP A 114 6.89 8.69 -13.90
C ASP A 114 5.76 9.47 -13.24
N ARG A 115 4.83 8.73 -12.62
CA ARG A 115 3.70 9.27 -11.88
C ARG A 115 3.49 8.47 -10.61
N LEU A 116 3.06 9.16 -9.58
CA LEU A 116 2.79 8.58 -8.27
C LEU A 116 1.30 8.71 -7.95
N VAL A 117 0.66 7.60 -7.62
CA VAL A 117 -0.70 7.60 -7.08
C VAL A 117 -0.70 6.93 -5.72
N VAL A 118 -1.28 7.59 -4.73
CA VAL A 118 -1.38 7.03 -3.38
C VAL A 118 -2.83 7.07 -2.90
N LEU A 119 -3.31 5.92 -2.45
CA LEU A 119 -4.65 5.72 -1.95
C LEU A 119 -4.61 5.56 -0.43
N ASN A 120 -5.35 6.38 0.29
CA ASN A 120 -5.51 6.32 1.75
C ASN A 120 -4.20 6.05 2.52
N CYS A 121 -3.14 6.77 2.18
CA CYS A 121 -1.88 6.75 2.91
C CYS A 121 -1.24 8.14 2.97
N PRO A 122 -1.02 8.70 4.16
CA PRO A 122 -0.40 10.00 4.31
C PRO A 122 1.09 9.94 3.98
N HIS A 123 1.63 11.05 3.53
CA HIS A 123 3.08 11.20 3.45
C HIS A 123 3.71 10.98 4.85
N PRO A 124 4.85 10.29 4.99
CA PRO A 124 5.46 9.99 6.28
C PRO A 124 5.67 11.21 7.19
N ALA A 125 6.04 12.36 6.61
CA ALA A 125 6.19 13.60 7.38
C ALA A 125 4.85 14.13 7.91
N ALA A 126 3.75 13.99 7.16
CA ALA A 126 2.42 14.39 7.61
C ALA A 126 1.94 13.48 8.75
N MET A 127 2.16 12.17 8.63
CA MET A 127 1.86 11.20 9.70
C MET A 127 2.69 11.49 10.96
N ALA A 128 3.99 11.71 10.82
CA ALA A 128 4.87 12.04 11.95
C ALA A 128 4.45 13.35 12.65
N ARG A 129 4.00 14.35 11.90
CA ARG A 129 3.45 15.60 12.45
C ARG A 129 2.16 15.32 13.23
N ALA A 130 1.23 14.57 12.63
CA ALA A 130 -0.06 14.27 13.25
C ALA A 130 0.09 13.45 14.53
N LEU A 131 1.00 12.48 14.58
CA LEU A 131 1.27 11.69 15.80
C LEU A 131 1.88 12.51 16.95
N ARG A 132 2.32 13.75 16.71
CA ARG A 132 2.81 14.65 17.76
C ARG A 132 1.77 15.68 18.23
N SER A 133 0.81 16.02 17.39
CA SER A 133 -0.07 17.18 17.63
C SER A 133 -1.56 16.92 17.43
N ASN A 134 -1.96 15.78 16.83
CA ASN A 134 -3.36 15.47 16.57
C ASN A 134 -3.85 14.31 17.45
N TRP A 135 -4.49 14.63 18.56
CA TRP A 135 -5.03 13.64 19.50
C TRP A 135 -6.00 12.63 18.86
N ARG A 136 -6.83 13.09 17.92
CA ARG A 136 -7.77 12.20 17.21
C ARG A 136 -7.01 11.17 16.40
N GLN A 137 -5.96 11.58 15.68
CA GLN A 137 -5.13 10.65 14.90
C GLN A 137 -4.31 9.72 15.80
N ILE A 138 -3.75 10.21 16.90
CA ILE A 138 -3.03 9.37 17.88
C ILE A 138 -3.96 8.24 18.35
N ARG A 139 -5.21 8.56 18.69
CA ARG A 139 -6.21 7.58 19.13
C ARG A 139 -6.59 6.58 18.04
N ARG A 140 -6.73 7.02 16.77
CA ARG A 140 -6.97 6.14 15.62
C ARG A 140 -5.78 5.22 15.35
N SER A 141 -4.57 5.70 15.59
CA SER A 141 -3.31 4.97 15.32
C SER A 141 -2.86 4.05 16.46
N TRP A 142 -3.70 3.76 17.46
CA TRP A 142 -3.37 2.93 18.62
C TRP A 142 -2.75 1.57 18.22
N TYR A 143 -3.20 1.00 17.12
CA TYR A 143 -2.73 -0.29 16.61
C TYR A 143 -1.26 -0.25 16.18
N ILE A 144 -0.75 0.89 15.70
CA ILE A 144 0.68 1.07 15.35
C ILE A 144 1.53 0.87 16.60
N PHE A 145 1.08 1.39 17.74
CA PHE A 145 1.78 1.22 19.02
C PHE A 145 1.62 -0.21 19.55
N ALA A 146 0.42 -0.80 19.42
CA ALA A 146 0.18 -2.19 19.82
C ALA A 146 1.06 -3.17 19.03
N PHE A 147 1.29 -2.91 17.74
CA PHE A 147 2.15 -3.73 16.89
C PHE A 147 3.64 -3.63 17.23
N GLN A 148 4.07 -2.67 18.06
CA GLN A 148 5.44 -2.64 18.58
C GLN A 148 5.71 -3.72 19.64
N LEU A 149 4.67 -4.27 20.27
CA LEU A 149 4.82 -5.34 21.26
C LEU A 149 5.33 -6.62 20.58
N PRO A 150 6.34 -7.29 21.14
CA PRO A 150 6.84 -8.54 20.57
C PRO A 150 5.81 -9.66 20.76
N TRP A 151 5.69 -10.56 19.79
CA TRP A 151 4.92 -11.81 19.78
C TRP A 151 3.42 -11.72 20.12
N LEU A 152 2.96 -10.70 20.81
CA LEU A 152 1.54 -10.57 21.23
C LEU A 152 0.61 -10.29 20.05
N PRO A 153 0.87 -9.29 19.16
CA PRO A 153 0.05 -9.04 17.99
C PRO A 153 -0.02 -10.27 17.08
N GLU A 154 1.09 -10.95 16.84
CA GLU A 154 1.14 -12.15 15.99
C GLU A 154 0.24 -13.26 16.54
N ARG A 155 0.26 -13.47 17.86
CA ARG A 155 -0.62 -14.47 18.50
C ARG A 155 -2.10 -14.10 18.37
N ILE A 156 -2.43 -12.82 18.56
CA ILE A 156 -3.81 -12.32 18.43
C ILE A 156 -4.28 -12.43 16.98
N LEU A 157 -3.45 -12.00 16.04
CA LEU A 157 -3.78 -12.01 14.60
C LEU A 157 -3.88 -13.43 14.03
N ALA A 158 -3.06 -14.36 14.51
CA ALA A 158 -3.08 -15.77 14.08
C ALA A 158 -4.16 -16.62 14.78
N ARG A 159 -4.79 -16.10 15.84
CA ARG A 159 -5.79 -16.84 16.60
C ARG A 159 -7.09 -17.04 15.81
N ASP A 160 -7.70 -18.21 15.94
CA ASP A 160 -9.01 -18.55 15.35
C ASP A 160 -9.09 -18.27 13.84
N GLY A 161 -8.03 -18.63 13.09
CA GLY A 161 -8.00 -18.45 11.64
C GLY A 161 -8.07 -16.97 11.23
N ALA A 162 -7.34 -16.10 11.95
CA ALA A 162 -7.31 -14.66 11.74
C ALA A 162 -8.67 -13.96 11.89
N ARG A 163 -9.52 -14.47 12.77
CA ARG A 163 -10.87 -13.91 13.01
C ARG A 163 -10.83 -12.41 13.36
N ALA A 164 -9.85 -12.00 14.17
CA ALA A 164 -9.70 -10.60 14.55
C ALA A 164 -9.45 -9.67 13.34
N ILE A 165 -8.63 -10.12 12.37
CA ILE A 165 -8.40 -9.39 11.11
C ILE A 165 -9.69 -9.33 10.29
N LYS A 166 -10.38 -10.48 10.13
CA LYS A 166 -11.63 -10.57 9.37
C LYS A 166 -12.71 -9.66 9.94
N ASP A 167 -12.83 -9.60 11.26
CA ASP A 167 -13.83 -8.76 11.92
C ASP A 167 -13.43 -7.27 11.86
N ALA A 168 -12.14 -6.93 11.95
CA ALA A 168 -11.66 -5.58 11.77
C ALA A 168 -11.93 -5.07 10.34
N LEU A 169 -11.63 -5.87 9.33
CA LEU A 169 -11.92 -5.57 7.93
C LEU A 169 -13.42 -5.36 7.69
N ARG A 170 -14.28 -6.26 8.20
CA ARG A 170 -15.74 -6.13 8.08
C ARG A 170 -16.28 -4.82 8.68
N ARG A 171 -15.72 -4.39 9.81
CA ARG A 171 -16.17 -3.17 10.49
C ARG A 171 -15.63 -1.91 9.83
N SER A 172 -14.53 -1.99 9.10
CA SER A 172 -13.90 -0.85 8.44
C SER A 172 -14.49 -0.53 7.06
N VAL A 173 -15.23 -1.46 6.43
CA VAL A 173 -15.94 -1.24 5.16
C VAL A 173 -17.27 -0.55 5.42
N ARG A 174 -17.52 0.58 4.78
CA ARG A 174 -18.75 1.36 4.98
C ARG A 174 -19.90 0.98 4.06
N ARG A 175 -19.62 0.51 2.85
CA ARG A 175 -20.64 0.07 1.88
C ARG A 175 -20.80 -1.45 1.89
N PRO A 176 -21.97 -1.98 2.31
CA PRO A 176 -22.21 -3.45 2.34
C PRO A 176 -22.28 -4.13 0.97
N GLY A 177 -22.14 -3.39 -0.13
CA GLY A 177 -22.13 -3.92 -1.50
C GLY A 177 -20.72 -4.07 -2.09
N GLY A 178 -19.69 -3.52 -1.47
CA GLY A 178 -18.30 -3.91 -1.73
C GLY A 178 -18.16 -5.38 -1.30
N ASP A 179 -17.68 -6.23 -2.20
CA ASP A 179 -17.73 -7.69 -2.10
C ASP A 179 -17.06 -8.19 -0.80
N GLN A 180 -17.82 -8.22 0.31
CA GLN A 180 -17.36 -8.72 1.61
C GLN A 180 -16.82 -10.15 1.52
N LEU A 181 -17.29 -10.93 0.54
CA LEU A 181 -16.77 -12.25 0.23
C LEU A 181 -15.31 -12.17 -0.28
N LEU A 182 -14.94 -11.13 -1.01
CA LEU A 182 -13.62 -10.97 -1.61
C LEU A 182 -12.63 -10.30 -0.67
N LEU A 183 -13.08 -9.39 0.20
CA LEU A 183 -12.28 -8.95 1.36
C LEU A 183 -12.04 -10.14 2.32
N ARG A 184 -13.03 -11.03 2.48
CA ARG A 184 -12.86 -12.31 3.16
C ARG A 184 -11.83 -13.21 2.47
N ALA A 185 -11.90 -13.38 1.18
CA ALA A 185 -10.97 -14.22 0.42
C ALA A 185 -9.54 -13.64 0.42
N GLY A 186 -9.37 -12.32 0.35
CA GLY A 186 -8.08 -11.64 0.52
C GLY A 186 -7.52 -11.84 1.93
N ALA A 187 -8.32 -11.55 2.96
CA ALA A 187 -7.96 -11.79 4.36
C ALA A 187 -7.76 -13.29 4.66
N GLU A 188 -8.55 -14.19 4.05
CA GLU A 188 -8.39 -15.64 4.19
C GLU A 188 -7.15 -16.15 3.49
N ARG A 189 -6.80 -15.67 2.31
CA ARG A 189 -5.53 -16.01 1.64
C ARG A 189 -4.34 -15.42 2.38
N THR A 190 -4.44 -14.21 2.90
CA THR A 190 -3.40 -13.64 3.79
C THR A 190 -3.32 -14.43 5.08
N ALA A 191 -4.45 -14.86 5.65
CA ALA A 191 -4.50 -15.69 6.84
C ALA A 191 -4.08 -17.15 6.59
N GLN A 192 -4.34 -17.71 5.40
CA GLN A 192 -3.87 -19.04 4.99
C GLN A 192 -2.39 -19.03 4.59
N ALA A 193 -1.93 -17.94 3.96
CA ALA A 193 -0.50 -17.66 3.79
C ALA A 193 0.17 -17.28 5.13
N ALA A 194 -0.61 -16.87 6.12
CA ALA A 194 -0.23 -16.66 7.52
C ALA A 194 -0.08 -17.98 8.31
N ASP A 195 0.38 -19.06 7.66
CA ASP A 195 1.01 -20.14 8.40
C ASP A 195 2.07 -19.51 9.32
N ARG A 196 1.68 -19.30 10.58
CA ARG A 196 2.45 -18.80 11.76
C ARG A 196 3.56 -17.76 11.52
N ARG A 197 3.92 -17.44 10.26
CA ARG A 197 5.01 -16.53 9.90
C ARG A 197 4.58 -15.27 9.12
N ALA A 198 3.38 -15.19 8.57
CA ALA A 198 3.00 -14.16 7.59
C ALA A 198 2.12 -13.02 8.14
N ALA A 199 1.49 -13.13 9.29
CA ALA A 199 0.82 -12.00 9.95
C ALA A 199 1.79 -11.31 10.91
N ARG A 200 2.96 -10.90 10.40
CA ARG A 200 3.94 -10.23 11.25
C ARG A 200 3.81 -8.73 11.08
N PRO A 201 3.52 -7.97 12.13
CA PRO A 201 3.56 -6.51 12.12
C PRO A 201 5.01 -5.97 12.05
N GLU A 202 5.89 -6.72 11.38
CA GLU A 202 7.32 -6.37 11.22
C GLU A 202 7.46 -5.09 10.40
N ASP A 203 6.57 -4.84 9.43
CA ASP A 203 6.51 -3.60 8.68
C ASP A 203 6.32 -2.39 9.59
N TYR A 204 5.37 -2.47 10.52
CA TYR A 204 5.11 -1.40 11.50
C TYR A 204 6.26 -1.22 12.49
N ARG A 205 6.95 -2.30 12.87
CA ARG A 205 8.15 -2.24 13.72
C ARG A 205 9.34 -1.64 12.96
N ALA A 206 9.49 -2.01 11.70
CA ALA A 206 10.56 -1.53 10.84
C ALA A 206 10.37 -0.05 10.46
N ALA A 207 9.13 0.39 10.23
CA ALA A 207 8.82 1.77 9.86
C ALA A 207 9.27 2.77 10.92
N VAL A 208 9.09 2.46 12.20
CA VAL A 208 9.52 3.33 13.31
C VAL A 208 11.05 3.47 13.35
N ARG A 209 11.78 2.49 12.82
CA ARG A 209 13.25 2.47 12.78
C ARG A 209 13.83 3.01 11.48
N ALA A 210 13.01 3.15 10.44
CA ALA A 210 13.47 3.61 9.14
C ALA A 210 13.68 5.13 9.14
N ARG A 211 14.86 5.57 8.72
CA ARG A 211 15.13 6.98 8.40
C ARG A 211 15.11 7.13 6.88
N ILE A 212 14.13 7.85 6.39
CA ILE A 212 14.04 8.23 4.97
C ILE A 212 14.47 9.70 4.88
N PRO A 213 15.39 10.05 3.96
CA PRO A 213 15.74 11.44 3.74
C PRO A 213 14.49 12.27 3.41
N ALA A 214 14.34 13.42 4.05
CA ALA A 214 13.26 14.36 3.76
C ALA A 214 13.53 15.04 2.41
N ARG A 215 13.14 14.39 1.31
CA ARG A 215 13.16 14.94 -0.04
C ARG A 215 11.75 15.29 -0.48
N LYS A 216 11.62 16.42 -1.21
CA LYS A 216 10.35 16.75 -1.85
C LYS A 216 10.06 15.75 -2.97
N ILE A 217 8.81 15.35 -3.09
CA ILE A 217 8.34 14.50 -4.19
C ILE A 217 8.37 15.31 -5.48
N ALA A 218 9.13 14.84 -6.47
CA ALA A 218 9.31 15.49 -7.76
C ALA A 218 8.26 15.01 -8.79
N ALA A 219 7.87 13.75 -8.72
CA ALA A 219 6.92 13.16 -9.65
C ALA A 219 5.53 13.79 -9.53
N PRO A 220 4.80 13.97 -10.65
CA PRO A 220 3.38 14.30 -10.61
C PRO A 220 2.64 13.32 -9.71
N THR A 221 1.83 13.84 -8.79
CA THR A 221 1.23 13.00 -7.75
C THR A 221 -0.28 13.21 -7.65
N LEU A 222 -1.01 12.09 -7.55
CA LEU A 222 -2.43 12.04 -7.24
C LEU A 222 -2.63 11.33 -5.90
N LEU A 223 -3.36 11.96 -4.98
CA LEU A 223 -3.90 11.30 -3.79
C LEU A 223 -5.38 11.01 -4.02
N ILE A 224 -5.81 9.79 -3.70
CA ILE A 224 -7.22 9.41 -3.65
C ILE A 224 -7.53 9.06 -2.19
N TRP A 225 -8.53 9.71 -1.61
CA TRP A 225 -8.79 9.60 -0.17
C TRP A 225 -10.26 9.39 0.14
N GLY A 226 -10.59 8.27 0.78
CA GLY A 226 -11.92 8.04 1.34
C GLY A 226 -12.12 8.87 2.61
N GLU A 227 -13.14 9.72 2.62
CA GLU A 227 -13.38 10.69 3.70
C GLU A 227 -13.74 10.02 5.04
N ASP A 228 -14.32 8.82 4.97
CA ASP A 228 -14.77 8.05 6.13
C ASP A 228 -13.74 7.02 6.62
N ASP A 229 -12.47 7.22 6.30
CA ASP A 229 -11.40 6.35 6.80
C ASP A 229 -11.33 6.43 8.34
N SER A 230 -11.59 5.27 8.96
CA SER A 230 -11.59 5.16 10.42
C SER A 230 -10.20 5.13 11.05
N ALA A 231 -9.17 4.75 10.27
CA ALA A 231 -7.79 4.64 10.71
C ALA A 231 -6.97 5.91 10.42
N LEU A 232 -7.16 6.47 9.22
CA LEU A 232 -6.38 7.60 8.70
C LEU A 232 -7.31 8.77 8.38
N GLY A 233 -7.34 9.77 9.24
CA GLY A 233 -8.22 10.91 9.09
C GLY A 233 -7.84 11.82 7.91
N ILE A 234 -8.86 12.42 7.28
CA ILE A 234 -8.69 13.36 6.16
C ILE A 234 -7.76 14.55 6.50
N GLU A 235 -7.66 14.91 7.78
CA GLU A 235 -6.76 15.95 8.27
C GLU A 235 -5.28 15.66 7.98
N LEU A 236 -4.92 14.40 7.69
CA LEU A 236 -3.56 14.00 7.31
C LEU A 236 -3.14 14.50 5.92
N THR A 237 -4.09 14.87 5.08
CA THR A 237 -3.82 15.43 3.75
C THR A 237 -3.52 16.93 3.79
N ARG A 238 -3.85 17.63 4.90
CA ARG A 238 -3.71 19.08 5.01
C ARG A 238 -2.25 19.48 5.17
N GLY A 239 -1.85 20.53 4.45
CA GLY A 239 -0.51 21.09 4.53
C GLY A 239 0.58 20.14 4.00
N MET A 240 0.21 19.24 3.10
CA MET A 240 1.17 18.36 2.42
C MET A 240 1.87 19.04 1.25
N GLU A 241 1.34 20.14 0.73
CA GLU A 241 1.81 20.82 -0.48
C GLU A 241 3.30 21.17 -0.40
N ALA A 242 3.78 21.55 0.79
CA ALA A 242 5.19 21.85 1.04
C ALA A 242 6.15 20.65 0.85
N LEU A 243 5.60 19.43 0.83
CA LEU A 243 6.35 18.18 0.66
C LEU A 243 6.58 17.82 -0.81
N PHE A 244 6.09 18.63 -1.73
CA PHE A 244 6.16 18.39 -3.17
C PHE A 244 6.90 19.52 -3.89
N VAL A 245 7.49 19.21 -5.04
CA VAL A 245 8.03 20.21 -5.97
C VAL A 245 6.87 20.92 -6.68
N ARG A 246 5.81 20.18 -7.04
CA ARG A 246 4.55 20.69 -7.55
C ARG A 246 3.41 20.17 -6.68
N PRO A 247 2.42 20.99 -6.32
CA PRO A 247 1.31 20.52 -5.48
C PRO A 247 0.66 19.25 -6.05
N PRO A 248 0.33 18.27 -5.20
CA PRO A 248 -0.37 17.07 -5.65
C PRO A 248 -1.83 17.40 -5.98
N ARG A 249 -2.42 16.66 -6.91
CA ARG A 249 -3.88 16.57 -7.05
C ARG A 249 -4.42 15.68 -5.94
N ILE A 250 -5.46 16.14 -5.24
CA ILE A 250 -6.11 15.36 -4.18
C ILE A 250 -7.58 15.20 -4.54
N GLU A 251 -8.04 13.95 -4.59
CA GLU A 251 -9.43 13.58 -4.84
C GLU A 251 -10.01 12.94 -3.58
N TYR A 252 -11.05 13.56 -3.05
CA TYR A 252 -11.77 13.06 -1.90
C TYR A 252 -13.01 12.29 -2.34
N LEU A 253 -13.18 11.09 -1.79
CA LEU A 253 -14.32 10.22 -2.08
C LEU A 253 -15.26 10.23 -0.87
N PRO A 254 -16.41 10.94 -0.98
CA PRO A 254 -17.38 10.96 0.11
C PRO A 254 -18.00 9.56 0.32
N GLU A 255 -18.45 9.31 1.55
CA GLU A 255 -19.07 8.03 1.94
C GLU A 255 -18.22 6.81 1.60
N THR A 256 -16.91 6.95 1.63
CA THR A 256 -15.95 5.90 1.25
C THR A 256 -14.94 5.74 2.38
N SER A 257 -14.68 4.50 2.76
CA SER A 257 -13.77 4.17 3.84
C SER A 257 -12.31 4.07 3.36
N HIS A 258 -11.48 3.39 4.13
CA HIS A 258 -10.09 3.10 3.82
C HIS A 258 -9.90 2.32 2.49
N TRP A 259 -10.89 1.50 2.10
CA TRP A 259 -10.80 0.53 1.00
C TRP A 259 -11.32 1.10 -0.31
N VAL A 260 -10.86 2.28 -0.70
CA VAL A 260 -11.39 3.04 -1.86
C VAL A 260 -11.43 2.26 -3.15
N MET A 261 -10.40 1.43 -3.44
CA MET A 261 -10.31 0.62 -4.66
C MET A 261 -11.32 -0.54 -4.67
N GLU A 262 -11.82 -0.92 -3.51
CA GLU A 262 -12.84 -1.95 -3.33
C GLU A 262 -14.27 -1.38 -3.35
N GLU A 263 -14.46 -0.27 -2.67
CA GLU A 263 -15.77 0.35 -2.48
C GLU A 263 -16.21 1.21 -3.69
N ARG A 264 -15.25 1.83 -4.35
CA ARG A 264 -15.49 2.73 -5.50
C ARG A 264 -14.57 2.40 -6.69
N PRO A 265 -14.55 1.13 -7.14
CA PRO A 265 -13.64 0.71 -8.21
C PRO A 265 -13.83 1.48 -9.51
N ASP A 266 -15.05 1.86 -9.84
CA ASP A 266 -15.42 2.68 -10.99
C ASP A 266 -14.75 4.05 -10.98
N VAL A 267 -14.82 4.74 -9.85
CA VAL A 267 -14.21 6.07 -9.67
C VAL A 267 -12.69 5.97 -9.63
N VAL A 268 -12.15 5.01 -8.88
CA VAL A 268 -10.71 4.80 -8.78
C VAL A 268 -10.12 4.45 -10.14
N ASN A 269 -10.74 3.55 -10.90
CA ASN A 269 -10.28 3.17 -12.24
C ASN A 269 -10.31 4.35 -13.21
N ARG A 270 -11.33 5.18 -13.17
CA ARG A 270 -11.40 6.41 -13.97
C ARG A 270 -10.27 7.36 -13.62
N LEU A 271 -10.07 7.67 -12.33
CA LEU A 271 -9.01 8.57 -11.86
C LEU A 271 -7.61 8.07 -12.22
N LEU A 272 -7.36 6.76 -12.04
CA LEU A 272 -6.10 6.13 -12.43
C LEU A 272 -5.87 6.28 -13.94
N ASN A 273 -6.86 5.92 -14.76
CA ASN A 273 -6.75 6.01 -16.21
C ASN A 273 -6.54 7.44 -16.70
N GLU A 274 -7.21 8.43 -16.13
CA GLU A 274 -7.02 9.84 -16.45
C GLU A 274 -5.61 10.30 -16.10
N PHE A 275 -5.20 10.05 -14.86
CA PHE A 275 -3.95 10.58 -14.33
C PHE A 275 -2.71 9.90 -14.92
N LEU A 276 -2.74 8.59 -15.15
CA LEU A 276 -1.58 7.87 -15.68
C LEU A 276 -1.33 8.12 -17.19
N ARG A 277 -2.27 8.69 -17.90
CA ARG A 277 -2.15 9.04 -19.34
C ARG A 277 -1.69 10.49 -19.59
N ALA A 278 -1.99 11.39 -18.66
CA ALA A 278 -1.68 12.81 -18.82
C ALA A 278 -0.18 13.06 -18.78
#